data_79f8394e093159ae93b890f434035a22
#
_entry.id   79f8394e093159ae93b890f434035a22
#
_cell.length_a   1.000
_cell.length_b   1.000
_cell.length_c   1.000
_cell.angle_alpha   90.00
_cell.angle_beta   90.00
_cell.angle_gamma   90.00
#
_symmetry.space_group_name_H-M   'P 1'
#
loop_
_entity.id
_entity.type
_entity.pdbx_description
1 polymer ?
#
loop_
_entity_poly.entity_id
_entity_poly.type
_entity_poly.pdbx_seq_one_letter_code
_entity_poly.pdbx_strand_id
1 'polypeptide(L)'
;MNTPVSTDKDLWVSWDEYHRLIERLALQVYESGWKFDQVLCLARGGVRPGDVFSRIFDVPLAILSTSSYREEAGTKQGDLDISKYMTMTKGPLAGRVLLVDDLADSGVTLRKVSEHLTENYKDVTEVKSAVIWVKGTSSIRPDYFLDDLPHNPWIHQPFEEYDGLRPHQLAAWLKKFEK
;
A
#
# COMPACT_ATOMS: atom_id res chain seq x y z
N MET A 1 2.04 -25.72 -4.31
CA MET A 1 2.65 -24.41 -4.03
C MET A 1 3.00 -23.79 -5.37
N ASN A 2 2.20 -22.85 -5.86
CA ASN A 2 2.55 -22.15 -7.10
C ASN A 2 3.53 -21.03 -6.74
N THR A 3 4.80 -21.23 -7.10
CA THR A 3 5.79 -20.14 -7.07
C THR A 3 5.34 -19.08 -8.06
N PRO A 4 5.35 -17.79 -7.70
CA PRO A 4 5.00 -16.74 -8.63
C PRO A 4 5.91 -16.80 -9.85
N VAL A 5 5.32 -16.74 -11.03
CA VAL A 5 6.08 -16.67 -12.28
C VAL A 5 6.55 -15.22 -12.40
N SER A 6 7.80 -14.97 -12.01
CA SER A 6 8.45 -13.69 -12.23
C SER A 6 9.18 -13.75 -13.58
N THR A 7 8.86 -12.81 -14.44
CA THR A 7 9.67 -12.47 -15.61
C THR A 7 10.27 -11.08 -15.40
N ASP A 8 11.24 -10.68 -16.22
CA ASP A 8 11.80 -9.31 -16.16
C ASP A 8 10.72 -8.22 -16.38
N LYS A 9 9.55 -8.61 -16.88
CA LYS A 9 8.45 -7.68 -17.23
C LYS A 9 7.24 -7.79 -16.32
N ASP A 10 6.96 -8.97 -15.75
CA ASP A 10 5.74 -9.26 -15.01
C ASP A 10 6.03 -10.05 -13.73
N LEU A 11 5.41 -9.63 -12.64
CA LEU A 11 5.37 -10.34 -11.37
C LEU A 11 3.92 -10.69 -11.04
N TRP A 12 3.58 -11.98 -11.07
CA TRP A 12 2.25 -12.46 -10.74
C TRP A 12 2.19 -12.89 -9.27
N VAL A 13 1.21 -12.38 -8.54
CA VAL A 13 1.04 -12.63 -7.10
C VAL A 13 -0.32 -13.26 -6.84
N SER A 14 -0.33 -14.44 -6.23
CA SER A 14 -1.55 -15.10 -5.79
C SER A 14 -2.07 -14.50 -4.46
N TRP A 15 -3.34 -14.77 -4.10
CA TRP A 15 -3.91 -14.36 -2.82
C TRP A 15 -3.12 -14.91 -1.63
N ASP A 16 -2.73 -16.19 -1.66
CA ASP A 16 -1.96 -16.83 -0.59
C ASP A 16 -0.59 -16.18 -0.43
N GLU A 17 0.06 -15.86 -1.55
CA GLU A 17 1.35 -15.18 -1.54
C GLU A 17 1.21 -13.74 -1.02
N TYR A 18 0.22 -13.02 -1.49
CA TYR A 18 -0.03 -11.64 -1.06
C TYR A 18 -0.22 -11.55 0.46
N HIS A 19 -1.00 -12.47 1.05
CA HIS A 19 -1.19 -12.51 2.49
C HIS A 19 0.13 -12.82 3.23
N ARG A 20 0.91 -13.80 2.75
CA ARG A 20 2.23 -14.12 3.34
C ARG A 20 3.21 -12.96 3.26
N LEU A 21 3.17 -12.19 2.16
CA LEU A 21 4.00 -10.99 2.04
C LEU A 21 3.61 -9.94 3.09
N ILE A 22 2.32 -9.70 3.30
CA ILE A 22 1.87 -8.79 4.36
C ILE A 22 2.35 -9.26 5.74
N GLU A 23 2.22 -10.55 6.05
CA GLU A 23 2.65 -11.13 7.33
C GLU A 23 4.17 -10.99 7.53
N ARG A 24 4.96 -11.26 6.49
CA ARG A 24 6.43 -11.08 6.51
C ARG A 24 6.82 -9.62 6.72
N LEU A 25 6.13 -8.68 6.08
CA LEU A 25 6.38 -7.25 6.28
C LEU A 25 6.03 -6.83 7.71
N ALA A 26 4.93 -7.33 8.27
CA ALA A 26 4.58 -7.09 9.66
C ALA A 26 5.63 -7.64 10.63
N LEU A 27 6.14 -8.84 10.37
CA LEU A 27 7.23 -9.44 11.16
C LEU A 27 8.50 -8.59 11.08
N GLN A 28 8.89 -8.13 9.90
CA GLN A 28 10.06 -7.26 9.70
C GLN A 28 9.94 -5.96 10.53
N VAL A 29 8.75 -5.33 10.53
CA VAL A 29 8.50 -4.14 11.33
C VAL A 29 8.60 -4.45 12.83
N TYR A 30 8.04 -5.57 13.28
CA TYR A 30 8.12 -6.02 14.67
C TYR A 30 9.57 -6.28 15.11
N GLU A 31 10.35 -6.99 14.31
CA GLU A 31 11.75 -7.34 14.60
C GLU A 31 12.68 -6.13 14.60
N SER A 32 12.32 -5.04 13.91
CA SER A 32 13.07 -3.79 13.98
C SER A 32 13.11 -3.16 15.39
N GLY A 33 12.19 -3.57 16.27
CA GLY A 33 12.03 -3.02 17.61
C GLY A 33 11.37 -1.63 17.65
N TRP A 34 11.12 -0.99 16.49
CA TRP A 34 10.41 0.28 16.46
C TRP A 34 8.94 0.08 16.82
N LYS A 35 8.42 0.94 17.70
CA LYS A 35 7.02 0.91 18.13
C LYS A 35 6.28 2.08 17.55
N PHE A 36 5.06 1.85 17.09
CA PHE A 36 4.16 2.87 16.57
C PHE A 36 2.80 2.80 17.29
N ASP A 37 2.10 3.90 17.27
CA ASP A 37 0.86 4.09 18.00
C ASP A 37 -0.38 3.91 17.11
N GLN A 38 -0.22 4.11 15.81
CA GLN A 38 -1.30 4.02 14.82
C GLN A 38 -0.77 3.58 13.45
N VAL A 39 -1.63 2.93 12.68
CA VAL A 39 -1.41 2.66 11.25
C VAL A 39 -2.21 3.66 10.43
N LEU A 40 -1.58 4.28 9.44
CA LEU A 40 -2.27 5.02 8.38
C LEU A 40 -2.03 4.31 7.07
N CYS A 41 -3.10 3.87 6.41
CA CYS A 41 -3.00 3.24 5.10
C CYS A 41 -3.53 4.15 3.98
N LEU A 42 -2.92 4.02 2.81
CA LEU A 42 -3.34 4.74 1.62
C LEU A 42 -4.40 3.94 0.85
N ALA A 43 -5.52 4.56 0.58
CA ALA A 43 -6.56 3.91 -0.22
C ALA A 43 -6.21 4.06 -1.73
N ARG A 44 -6.33 2.96 -2.50
CA ARG A 44 -6.92 1.67 -2.15
C ARG A 44 -5.87 0.58 -1.84
N GLY A 45 -4.67 0.63 -2.42
CA GLY A 45 -3.67 -0.43 -2.34
C GLY A 45 -3.25 -0.79 -0.92
N GLY A 46 -2.99 0.23 -0.10
CA GLY A 46 -2.56 0.08 1.29
C GLY A 46 -3.63 -0.39 2.27
N VAL A 47 -4.93 -0.42 1.88
CA VAL A 47 -6.02 -0.77 2.82
C VAL A 47 -5.90 -2.21 3.32
N ARG A 48 -5.56 -3.16 2.45
CA ARG A 48 -5.43 -4.57 2.85
C ARG A 48 -4.26 -4.80 3.81
N PRO A 49 -3.03 -4.37 3.47
CA PRO A 49 -1.93 -4.49 4.42
C PRO A 49 -2.18 -3.66 5.69
N GLY A 50 -2.75 -2.47 5.59
CA GLY A 50 -3.07 -1.63 6.74
C GLY A 50 -4.06 -2.27 7.72
N ASP A 51 -5.12 -2.92 7.24
CA ASP A 51 -6.06 -3.67 8.09
C ASP A 51 -5.35 -4.81 8.84
N VAL A 52 -4.53 -5.58 8.14
CA VAL A 52 -3.76 -6.68 8.76
C VAL A 52 -2.80 -6.15 9.82
N PHE A 53 -2.06 -5.09 9.53
CA PHE A 53 -1.15 -4.46 10.50
C PHE A 53 -1.89 -3.96 11.73
N SER A 54 -2.99 -3.23 11.56
CA SER A 54 -3.80 -2.73 12.66
C SER A 54 -4.25 -3.85 13.60
N ARG A 55 -4.66 -4.99 13.05
CA ARG A 55 -5.10 -6.16 13.83
C ARG A 55 -3.94 -6.87 14.53
N ILE A 56 -2.83 -7.13 13.83
CA ILE A 56 -1.66 -7.82 14.41
C ILE A 56 -1.03 -7.02 15.56
N PHE A 57 -0.93 -5.69 15.40
CA PHE A 57 -0.31 -4.82 16.38
C PHE A 57 -1.29 -4.25 17.41
N ASP A 58 -2.60 -4.52 17.26
CA ASP A 58 -3.67 -4.00 18.12
C ASP A 58 -3.64 -2.47 18.27
N VAL A 59 -3.50 -1.77 17.15
CA VAL A 59 -3.45 -0.30 17.09
C VAL A 59 -4.53 0.28 16.18
N PRO A 60 -4.98 1.53 16.41
CA PRO A 60 -5.97 2.17 15.54
C PRO A 60 -5.52 2.25 14.08
N LEU A 61 -6.51 2.15 13.17
CA LEU A 61 -6.36 2.31 11.73
C LEU A 61 -6.88 3.65 11.27
N ALA A 62 -6.07 4.38 10.52
CA ALA A 62 -6.44 5.53 9.73
C ALA A 62 -6.43 5.17 8.24
N ILE A 63 -7.37 5.72 7.47
CA ILE A 63 -7.44 5.56 6.02
C ILE A 63 -7.42 6.92 5.37
N LEU A 64 -6.44 7.17 4.51
CA LEU A 64 -6.28 8.40 3.74
C LEU A 64 -6.35 8.08 2.25
N SER A 65 -7.16 8.83 1.52
CA SER A 65 -7.22 8.72 0.05
C SER A 65 -6.26 9.70 -0.60
N THR A 66 -5.56 9.21 -1.62
CA THR A 66 -4.74 10.04 -2.51
C THR A 66 -5.14 9.80 -3.95
N SER A 67 -5.15 10.84 -4.77
CA SER A 67 -5.33 10.71 -6.21
C SER A 67 -4.24 11.46 -6.96
N SER A 68 -3.65 10.78 -7.95
CA SER A 68 -2.80 11.46 -8.92
C SER A 68 -3.69 11.90 -10.08
N TYR A 69 -3.77 13.20 -10.34
CA TYR A 69 -4.39 13.70 -11.56
C TYR A 69 -3.55 13.22 -12.76
N ARG A 70 -4.06 12.24 -13.48
CA ARG A 70 -3.63 12.02 -14.87
C ARG A 70 -4.48 12.94 -15.72
N GLU A 71 -3.94 14.11 -16.07
CA GLU A 71 -4.55 14.90 -17.14
C GLU A 71 -4.52 14.06 -18.41
N GLU A 72 -5.66 14.00 -19.12
CA GLU A 72 -5.82 13.30 -20.41
C GLU A 72 -4.91 13.84 -21.54
N ALA A 73 -4.12 14.84 -21.28
CA ALA A 73 -3.20 15.50 -22.22
C ALA A 73 -1.73 15.46 -21.71
N GLY A 74 -1.18 14.32 -21.53
CA GLY A 74 0.23 13.90 -21.76
C GLY A 74 1.42 14.80 -21.41
N THR A 75 1.38 15.85 -20.55
CA THR A 75 2.50 16.77 -20.44
C THR A 75 2.85 17.35 -19.08
N LYS A 76 2.24 16.96 -17.97
CA LYS A 76 2.79 17.24 -16.64
C LYS A 76 2.42 16.13 -15.69
N GLN A 77 3.39 15.65 -14.92
CA GLN A 77 3.16 14.82 -13.75
C GLN A 77 2.30 15.64 -12.80
N GLY A 78 0.98 15.35 -12.74
CA GLY A 78 0.00 16.14 -12.01
C GLY A 78 0.33 16.17 -10.53
N ASP A 79 -0.06 17.24 -9.86
CA ASP A 79 0.06 17.33 -8.42
C ASP A 79 -0.73 16.19 -7.76
N LEU A 80 -0.11 15.55 -6.74
CA LEU A 80 -0.80 14.57 -5.92
C LEU A 80 -1.83 15.32 -5.09
N ASP A 81 -3.11 14.96 -5.26
CA ASP A 81 -4.18 15.42 -4.39
C ASP A 81 -4.28 14.48 -3.18
N ILE A 82 -4.13 15.07 -1.99
CA ILE A 82 -4.28 14.38 -0.71
C ILE A 82 -5.63 14.78 -0.15
N SER A 83 -6.49 13.79 0.15
CA SER A 83 -7.81 14.06 0.70
C SER A 83 -7.73 14.91 1.97
N LYS A 84 -8.57 15.92 2.04
CA LYS A 84 -8.71 16.77 3.23
C LYS A 84 -9.15 15.99 4.48
N TYR A 85 -9.86 14.88 4.28
CA TYR A 85 -10.45 14.10 5.35
C TYR A 85 -9.84 12.68 5.35
N MET A 86 -9.56 12.20 6.55
CA MET A 86 -9.22 10.79 6.78
C MET A 86 -10.25 10.14 7.68
N THR A 87 -10.42 8.84 7.54
CA THR A 87 -11.28 8.03 8.40
C THR A 87 -10.42 7.35 9.46
N MET A 88 -10.88 7.40 10.71
CA MET A 88 -10.18 6.82 11.86
C MET A 88 -11.07 5.81 12.56
N THR A 89 -10.48 4.69 13.01
CA THR A 89 -11.21 3.71 13.84
C THR A 89 -11.28 4.16 15.30
N LYS A 90 -10.32 4.98 15.77
CA LYS A 90 -10.29 5.46 17.15
C LYS A 90 -9.42 6.71 17.28
N GLY A 91 -9.98 7.77 17.87
CA GLY A 91 -9.28 9.01 18.21
C GLY A 91 -8.73 9.79 17.02
N PRO A 92 -8.02 10.90 17.26
CA PRO A 92 -7.29 11.63 16.22
C PRO A 92 -5.97 10.95 15.86
N LEU A 93 -5.40 11.32 14.72
CA LEU A 93 -4.07 10.88 14.33
C LEU A 93 -3.01 11.56 15.21
N ALA A 94 -2.20 10.75 15.91
CA ALA A 94 -1.21 11.23 16.86
C ALA A 94 -0.09 10.20 17.11
N GLY A 95 1.00 10.64 17.71
CA GLY A 95 2.13 9.79 18.10
C GLY A 95 2.96 9.33 16.92
N ARG A 96 3.48 8.13 17.00
CA ARG A 96 4.30 7.50 15.95
C ARG A 96 3.36 6.76 14.98
N VAL A 97 3.42 7.10 13.71
CA VAL A 97 2.51 6.60 12.67
C VAL A 97 3.29 5.70 11.71
N LEU A 98 2.78 4.49 11.49
CA LEU A 98 3.22 3.63 10.40
C LEU A 98 2.36 3.91 9.16
N LEU A 99 2.96 4.53 8.15
CA LEU A 99 2.34 4.78 6.85
C LEU A 99 2.48 3.54 5.96
N VAL A 100 1.35 2.94 5.58
CA VAL A 100 1.32 1.66 4.85
C VAL A 100 0.70 1.84 3.47
N ASP A 101 1.40 1.33 2.46
CA ASP A 101 0.88 1.15 1.10
C ASP A 101 1.30 -0.23 0.57
N ASP A 102 0.80 -0.62 -0.59
CA ASP A 102 1.21 -1.87 -1.24
C ASP A 102 2.55 -1.75 -1.95
N LEU A 103 2.80 -0.62 -2.60
CA LEU A 103 3.88 -0.43 -3.56
C LEU A 103 4.43 1.00 -3.51
N ALA A 104 5.75 1.14 -3.55
CA ALA A 104 6.44 2.38 -3.90
C ALA A 104 6.90 2.33 -5.37
N ASP A 105 6.09 2.86 -6.29
CA ASP A 105 6.46 2.96 -7.71
C ASP A 105 7.44 4.12 -7.93
N SER A 106 6.97 5.36 -8.00
CA SER A 106 7.82 6.55 -8.05
C SER A 106 8.28 7.05 -6.67
N GLY A 107 7.62 6.60 -5.60
CA GLY A 107 7.82 7.04 -4.23
C GLY A 107 7.23 8.42 -3.89
N VAL A 108 6.71 9.14 -4.89
CA VAL A 108 6.18 10.50 -4.71
C VAL A 108 5.02 10.54 -3.71
N THR A 109 4.12 9.56 -3.77
CA THR A 109 2.96 9.49 -2.87
C THR A 109 3.39 9.37 -1.41
N LEU A 110 4.25 8.40 -1.10
CA LEU A 110 4.72 8.18 0.27
C LEU A 110 5.44 9.42 0.81
N ARG A 111 6.31 10.04 -0.01
CA ARG A 111 7.02 11.25 0.39
C ARG A 111 6.06 12.40 0.69
N LYS A 112 5.18 12.75 -0.25
CA LYS A 112 4.24 13.87 -0.08
C LYS A 112 3.27 13.65 1.08
N VAL A 113 2.82 12.41 1.30
CA VAL A 113 1.96 12.09 2.45
C VAL A 113 2.73 12.21 3.76
N SER A 114 3.96 11.73 3.84
CA SER A 114 4.79 11.88 5.04
C SER A 114 5.04 13.35 5.38
N GLU A 115 5.36 14.18 4.38
CA GLU A 115 5.50 15.64 4.51
C GLU A 115 4.19 16.26 5.01
N HIS A 116 3.06 15.92 4.36
CA HIS A 116 1.73 16.41 4.74
C HIS A 116 1.35 16.07 6.19
N LEU A 117 1.64 14.85 6.64
CA LEU A 117 1.37 14.45 8.01
C LEU A 117 2.19 15.27 9.02
N THR A 118 3.47 15.45 8.75
CA THR A 118 4.38 16.19 9.62
C THR A 118 4.00 17.68 9.70
N GLU A 119 3.55 18.27 8.60
CA GLU A 119 3.20 19.69 8.53
C GLU A 119 1.83 20.02 9.11
N ASN A 120 0.85 19.12 8.94
CA ASN A 120 -0.56 19.43 9.23
C ASN A 120 -1.10 18.74 10.50
N TYR A 121 -0.39 17.73 11.04
CA TYR A 121 -0.83 16.98 12.23
C TYR A 121 0.18 17.15 13.36
N LYS A 122 -0.03 18.18 14.18
CA LYS A 122 0.92 18.60 15.24
C LYS A 122 1.18 17.52 16.31
N ASP A 123 0.22 16.61 16.49
CA ASP A 123 0.34 15.52 17.45
C ASP A 123 1.05 14.28 16.88
N VAL A 124 1.34 14.27 15.56
CA VAL A 124 2.19 13.24 14.95
C VAL A 124 3.65 13.55 15.24
N THR A 125 4.33 12.63 15.87
CA THR A 125 5.72 12.81 16.35
C THR A 125 6.76 12.18 15.44
N GLU A 126 6.40 11.09 14.75
CA GLU A 126 7.28 10.37 13.82
C GLU A 126 6.41 9.62 12.79
N VAL A 127 6.87 9.58 11.55
CA VAL A 127 6.25 8.78 10.49
C VAL A 127 7.31 7.86 9.91
N LYS A 128 7.03 6.55 9.86
CA LYS A 128 7.80 5.59 9.07
C LYS A 128 6.89 4.90 8.08
N SER A 129 7.46 4.51 6.95
CA SER A 129 6.73 3.92 5.84
C SER A 129 6.99 2.43 5.67
N ALA A 130 5.96 1.67 5.31
CA ALA A 130 6.05 0.26 5.02
C ALA A 130 5.30 -0.09 3.73
N VAL A 131 5.95 -0.80 2.81
CA VAL A 131 5.36 -1.30 1.57
C VAL A 131 5.85 -2.72 1.28
N ILE A 132 5.10 -3.46 0.47
CA ILE A 132 5.52 -4.80 0.07
C ILE A 132 6.65 -4.69 -0.97
N TRP A 133 6.47 -3.85 -1.98
CA TRP A 133 7.41 -3.73 -3.10
C TRP A 133 7.94 -2.30 -3.26
N VAL A 134 9.20 -2.23 -3.68
CA VAL A 134 9.83 -0.96 -4.12
C VAL A 134 10.34 -1.15 -5.53
N LYS A 135 9.91 -0.31 -6.45
CA LYS A 135 10.44 -0.31 -7.82
C LYS A 135 11.74 0.48 -7.91
N GLY A 136 12.59 0.10 -8.87
CA GLY A 136 13.84 0.82 -9.15
C GLY A 136 13.63 2.28 -9.56
N THR A 137 12.45 2.63 -10.05
CA THR A 137 12.02 4.02 -10.36
C THR A 137 11.71 4.86 -9.14
N SER A 138 11.59 4.25 -7.95
CA SER A 138 11.25 4.99 -6.73
C SER A 138 12.36 5.96 -6.33
N SER A 139 11.97 7.24 -6.17
CA SER A 139 12.86 8.31 -5.71
C SER A 139 13.14 8.28 -4.20
N ILE A 140 12.43 7.43 -3.46
CA ILE A 140 12.62 7.23 -2.03
C ILE A 140 12.74 5.73 -1.70
N ARG A 141 13.39 5.46 -0.58
CA ARG A 141 13.39 4.13 0.04
C ARG A 141 12.46 4.17 1.24
N PRO A 142 11.37 3.40 1.28
CA PRO A 142 10.56 3.22 2.48
C PRO A 142 11.40 2.67 3.63
N ASP A 143 10.99 2.93 4.88
CA ASP A 143 11.68 2.42 6.06
C ASP A 143 11.64 0.90 6.14
N TYR A 144 10.53 0.31 5.68
CA TYR A 144 10.32 -1.13 5.62
C TYR A 144 9.79 -1.54 4.26
N PHE A 145 10.39 -2.54 3.66
CA PHE A 145 9.92 -3.16 2.41
C PHE A 145 10.48 -4.58 2.30
N LEU A 146 9.81 -5.43 1.53
CA LEU A 146 10.25 -6.81 1.35
C LEU A 146 11.12 -6.99 0.11
N ASP A 147 10.60 -6.56 -1.03
CA ASP A 147 11.23 -6.84 -2.32
C ASP A 147 11.60 -5.54 -3.04
N ASP A 148 12.85 -5.46 -3.47
CA ASP A 148 13.36 -4.43 -4.35
C ASP A 148 13.30 -4.94 -5.80
N LEU A 149 12.59 -4.22 -6.65
CA LEU A 149 12.30 -4.60 -8.03
C LEU A 149 13.03 -3.67 -9.02
N PRO A 150 14.34 -3.86 -9.25
CA PRO A 150 15.16 -2.95 -10.05
C PRO A 150 14.74 -2.89 -11.53
N HIS A 151 14.10 -3.93 -12.04
CA HIS A 151 13.64 -4.02 -13.44
C HIS A 151 12.24 -3.49 -13.68
N ASN A 152 11.61 -2.93 -12.63
CA ASN A 152 10.28 -2.31 -12.68
C ASN A 152 9.19 -3.20 -13.33
N PRO A 153 9.06 -4.48 -12.95
CA PRO A 153 8.05 -5.34 -13.53
C PRO A 153 6.64 -4.77 -13.26
N TRP A 154 5.69 -5.12 -14.13
CA TRP A 154 4.29 -4.93 -13.79
C TRP A 154 3.90 -5.95 -12.72
N ILE A 155 3.36 -5.48 -11.60
CA ILE A 155 2.93 -6.36 -10.50
C ILE A 155 1.45 -6.63 -10.68
N HIS A 156 1.11 -7.87 -11.03
CA HIS A 156 -0.27 -8.34 -11.12
C HIS A 156 -0.73 -8.78 -9.74
N GLN A 157 -1.28 -7.84 -9.00
CA GLN A 157 -1.81 -8.10 -7.67
C GLN A 157 -3.15 -8.86 -7.75
N PRO A 158 -3.46 -9.76 -6.80
CA PRO A 158 -4.59 -10.67 -6.94
C PRO A 158 -5.96 -9.98 -6.99
N PHE A 159 -6.07 -8.77 -6.52
CA PHE A 159 -7.31 -7.98 -6.55
C PHE A 159 -7.47 -7.14 -7.83
N GLU A 160 -6.44 -6.98 -8.66
CA GLU A 160 -6.53 -6.23 -9.92
C GLU A 160 -7.49 -6.88 -10.92
N GLU A 161 -7.69 -8.20 -10.80
CA GLU A 161 -8.69 -8.90 -11.60
C GLU A 161 -10.11 -8.29 -11.45
N TYR A 162 -10.41 -7.70 -10.28
CA TYR A 162 -11.71 -7.05 -10.04
C TYR A 162 -11.85 -5.69 -10.73
N ASP A 163 -10.77 -5.04 -11.13
CA ASP A 163 -10.84 -3.73 -11.79
C ASP A 163 -11.53 -3.83 -13.15
N GLY A 164 -11.36 -4.95 -13.85
CA GLY A 164 -12.04 -5.26 -15.11
C GLY A 164 -13.38 -5.97 -14.98
N LEU A 165 -13.71 -6.53 -13.81
CA LEU A 165 -14.91 -7.33 -13.59
C LEU A 165 -16.10 -6.44 -13.26
N ARG A 166 -17.26 -6.71 -13.91
CA ARG A 166 -18.52 -6.00 -13.65
C ARG A 166 -19.57 -6.95 -13.09
N PRO A 167 -20.58 -6.47 -12.32
CA PRO A 167 -21.58 -7.34 -11.67
C PRO A 167 -22.30 -8.29 -12.60
N HIS A 168 -22.62 -7.90 -13.82
CA HIS A 168 -23.27 -8.75 -14.81
C HIS A 168 -22.39 -9.89 -15.32
N GLN A 169 -21.09 -9.85 -15.08
CA GLN A 169 -20.12 -10.88 -15.49
C GLN A 169 -19.85 -11.91 -14.38
N LEU A 170 -20.28 -11.63 -13.13
CA LEU A 170 -19.96 -12.47 -11.95
C LEU A 170 -20.40 -13.91 -12.10
N ALA A 171 -21.59 -14.16 -12.66
CA ALA A 171 -22.08 -15.54 -12.82
C ALA A 171 -21.18 -16.39 -13.73
N ALA A 172 -20.66 -15.80 -14.80
CA ALA A 172 -19.71 -16.47 -15.69
C ALA A 172 -18.33 -16.60 -15.05
N TRP A 173 -17.90 -15.58 -14.31
CA TRP A 173 -16.65 -15.58 -13.57
C TRP A 173 -16.58 -16.70 -12.53
N LEU A 174 -17.63 -16.88 -11.72
CA LEU A 174 -17.68 -17.89 -10.65
C LEU A 174 -17.63 -19.32 -11.20
N LYS A 175 -18.20 -19.59 -12.38
CA LYS A 175 -18.16 -20.92 -13.00
C LYS A 175 -16.76 -21.45 -13.30
N LYS A 176 -15.74 -20.58 -13.38
CA LYS A 176 -14.34 -21.03 -13.58
C LYS A 176 -13.76 -21.77 -12.37
N PHE A 177 -14.37 -21.63 -11.20
CA PHE A 177 -13.93 -22.26 -9.95
C PHE A 177 -14.75 -23.50 -9.56
N GLU A 178 -15.79 -23.85 -10.35
CA GLU A 178 -16.66 -25.02 -10.09
C GLU A 178 -16.14 -26.34 -10.73
N LYS A 179 -14.83 -26.40 -11.05
CA LYS A 179 -14.20 -27.61 -11.64
C LYS A 179 -13.40 -28.38 -10.60
#